data_f5a33ea47c1129953b37ce73bf68729b
#
_entry.id   f5a33ea47c1129953b37ce73bf68729b
#
_cell.length_a   1.000
_cell.length_b   1.000
_cell.length_c   1.000
_cell.angle_alpha   90.00
_cell.angle_beta   90.00
_cell.angle_gamma   90.00
#
_symmetry.space_group_name_H-M   'P 1'
#
loop_
_entity.id
_entity.type
_entity.pdbx_description
1 polymer ?
#
loop_
_entity_poly.entity_id
_entity_poly.type
_entity_poly.pdbx_seq_one_letter_code
_entity_poly.pdbx_strand_id
1 'polypeptide(L)'
;PLYLGCIVGRYANRIANGQFLLNGKLVKLTQNDNGNHLHGGQKGFSSKLWDVVEHKTNTLILSLESRDQDENYPGTLKTTVSYTINDLNELKVGFHAYSDMDTIINLTQHSYFNLNGNTGEDILNHKIKIDSNQITEIDHQLIPTGKFLDVKGTPLDLRKFTRIGKMINQNFQQINFAKGYDLSLIHI
;
A
#
# COMPACT_ATOMS: atom_id res chain seq x y z
N PRO A 1 -11.76 6.93 -4.44
CA PRO A 1 -12.15 5.82 -3.57
C PRO A 1 -11.28 5.80 -2.33
N LEU A 2 -11.85 5.43 -1.16
CA LEU A 2 -11.11 5.48 0.10
C LEU A 2 -10.27 4.23 0.37
N TYR A 3 -10.37 3.19 -0.44
CA TYR A 3 -9.65 1.90 -0.31
C TYR A 3 -9.71 1.25 1.09
N LEU A 4 -10.68 1.60 1.92
CA LEU A 4 -10.79 1.15 3.32
C LEU A 4 -10.80 -0.39 3.42
N GLY A 5 -9.75 -0.97 3.98
CA GLY A 5 -9.61 -2.41 4.20
C GLY A 5 -9.46 -3.26 2.93
N CYS A 6 -9.34 -2.64 1.75
CA CYS A 6 -9.21 -3.36 0.50
C CYS A 6 -7.83 -4.01 0.33
N ILE A 7 -7.79 -5.08 -0.44
CA ILE A 7 -6.55 -5.52 -1.08
C ILE A 7 -6.33 -4.65 -2.32
N VAL A 8 -5.15 -4.08 -2.41
CA VAL A 8 -4.72 -3.19 -3.51
C VAL A 8 -3.70 -3.92 -4.37
N GLY A 9 -3.87 -3.87 -5.66
CA GLY A 9 -3.03 -4.49 -6.69
C GLY A 9 -3.60 -4.20 -8.09
N ARG A 10 -2.85 -4.59 -9.18
CA ARG A 10 -1.60 -5.37 -9.12
C ARG A 10 -0.44 -4.63 -8.46
N TYR A 11 -0.40 -3.29 -8.60
CA TYR A 11 0.69 -2.47 -8.08
C TYR A 11 0.13 -1.40 -7.15
N ALA A 12 0.44 -1.52 -5.87
CA ALA A 12 0.07 -0.55 -4.85
C ALA A 12 0.91 0.71 -4.98
N ASN A 13 0.31 1.85 -4.64
CA ASN A 13 0.86 3.18 -4.81
C ASN A 13 1.03 3.59 -6.28
N ARG A 14 1.84 4.60 -6.59
CA ARG A 14 1.88 5.29 -7.88
C ARG A 14 2.95 4.76 -8.82
N ILE A 15 2.61 4.76 -10.12
CA ILE A 15 3.56 4.62 -11.21
C ILE A 15 3.48 5.92 -12.03
N ALA A 16 4.59 6.63 -12.10
CA ALA A 16 4.70 7.91 -12.79
C ALA A 16 4.26 7.79 -14.26
N ASN A 17 3.43 8.72 -14.72
CA ASN A 17 2.86 8.76 -16.07
C ASN A 17 2.15 7.45 -16.50
N GLY A 18 1.84 6.57 -15.56
CA GLY A 18 1.23 5.27 -15.84
C GLY A 18 2.06 4.40 -16.77
N GLN A 19 3.41 4.46 -16.73
CA GLN A 19 4.24 3.69 -17.65
C GLN A 19 5.57 3.27 -17.04
N PHE A 20 6.11 2.16 -17.53
CA PHE A 20 7.42 1.64 -17.13
C PHE A 20 8.04 0.79 -18.25
N LEU A 21 9.34 0.53 -18.16
CA LEU A 21 10.03 -0.40 -19.05
C LEU A 21 10.03 -1.80 -18.42
N LEU A 22 9.61 -2.79 -19.19
CA LEU A 22 9.72 -4.20 -18.85
C LEU A 22 10.42 -4.93 -19.99
N ASN A 23 11.58 -5.50 -19.71
CA ASN A 23 12.40 -6.21 -20.72
C ASN A 23 12.65 -5.37 -21.99
N GLY A 24 12.92 -4.07 -21.82
CA GLY A 24 13.17 -3.13 -22.91
C GLY A 24 11.92 -2.67 -23.68
N LYS A 25 10.73 -3.14 -23.33
CA LYS A 25 9.47 -2.71 -23.93
C LYS A 25 8.73 -1.75 -23.00
N LEU A 26 8.19 -0.67 -23.58
CA LEU A 26 7.37 0.28 -22.84
C LEU A 26 5.97 -0.30 -22.60
N VAL A 27 5.61 -0.48 -21.33
CA VAL A 27 4.27 -0.84 -20.88
C VAL A 27 3.56 0.45 -20.45
N LYS A 28 2.33 0.65 -20.93
CA LYS A 28 1.47 1.78 -20.56
C LYS A 28 0.24 1.25 -19.83
N LEU A 29 0.05 1.70 -18.60
CA LEU A 29 -1.08 1.35 -17.75
C LEU A 29 -2.18 2.41 -17.82
N THR A 30 -3.37 2.06 -17.35
CA THR A 30 -4.48 3.01 -17.17
C THR A 30 -4.07 4.13 -16.23
N GLN A 31 -4.25 5.38 -16.64
CA GLN A 31 -4.03 6.56 -15.79
C GLN A 31 -5.32 6.90 -15.04
N ASN A 32 -5.27 6.90 -13.71
CA ASN A 32 -6.43 7.13 -12.84
C ASN A 32 -6.19 8.14 -11.72
N ASP A 33 -4.99 8.75 -11.68
CA ASP A 33 -4.62 9.75 -10.67
C ASP A 33 -3.69 10.83 -11.27
N ASN A 34 -4.27 11.96 -11.73
CA ASN A 34 -3.53 13.12 -12.26
C ASN A 34 -2.46 12.77 -13.30
N GLY A 35 -2.78 11.87 -14.24
CA GLY A 35 -1.85 11.40 -15.26
C GLY A 35 -0.94 10.26 -14.82
N ASN A 36 -1.00 9.86 -13.56
CA ASN A 36 -0.29 8.70 -13.02
C ASN A 36 -1.23 7.49 -12.92
N HIS A 37 -0.64 6.31 -12.74
CA HIS A 37 -1.37 5.11 -12.35
C HIS A 37 -1.30 4.95 -10.84
N LEU A 38 -2.43 4.69 -10.20
CA LEU A 38 -2.55 4.52 -8.74
C LEU A 38 -3.30 3.24 -8.40
N HIS A 39 -2.74 2.47 -7.47
CA HIS A 39 -3.41 1.35 -6.80
C HIS A 39 -4.04 0.30 -7.74
N GLY A 40 -3.36 0.03 -8.86
CA GLY A 40 -3.82 -1.00 -9.80
C GLY A 40 -4.83 -0.52 -10.84
N GLY A 41 -5.10 0.80 -10.90
CA GLY A 41 -5.93 1.41 -11.95
C GLY A 41 -7.38 1.67 -11.54
N GLN A 42 -8.24 1.90 -12.53
CA GLN A 42 -9.66 2.23 -12.30
C GLN A 42 -10.44 1.02 -11.79
N LYS A 43 -10.11 -0.17 -12.27
CA LYS A 43 -10.72 -1.46 -11.90
C LYS A 43 -9.69 -2.39 -11.27
N GLY A 44 -8.85 -1.83 -10.38
CA GLY A 44 -7.86 -2.59 -9.62
C GLY A 44 -8.48 -3.61 -8.66
N PHE A 45 -7.65 -4.33 -7.92
CA PHE A 45 -8.06 -5.42 -7.03
C PHE A 45 -9.08 -5.03 -5.98
N SER A 46 -9.08 -3.77 -5.56
CA SER A 46 -10.04 -3.20 -4.60
C SER A 46 -11.48 -3.16 -5.10
N SER A 47 -11.70 -3.25 -6.42
CA SER A 47 -13.02 -3.23 -7.05
C SER A 47 -13.48 -4.58 -7.58
N LYS A 48 -12.65 -5.62 -7.42
CA LYS A 48 -12.94 -6.97 -7.93
C LYS A 48 -13.58 -7.83 -6.86
N LEU A 49 -14.35 -8.82 -7.30
CA LEU A 49 -14.86 -9.87 -6.43
C LEU A 49 -13.77 -10.93 -6.26
N TRP A 50 -13.56 -11.34 -5.02
CA TRP A 50 -12.61 -12.36 -4.64
C TRP A 50 -13.35 -13.66 -4.31
N ASP A 51 -12.82 -14.77 -4.76
CA ASP A 51 -13.33 -16.10 -4.43
C ASP A 51 -12.84 -16.53 -3.06
N VAL A 52 -13.73 -17.08 -2.24
CA VAL A 52 -13.37 -17.66 -0.94
C VAL A 52 -12.82 -19.07 -1.17
N VAL A 53 -11.52 -19.26 -0.92
CA VAL A 53 -10.83 -20.55 -1.03
C VAL A 53 -10.95 -21.34 0.27
N GLU A 54 -10.81 -20.67 1.40
CA GLU A 54 -10.94 -21.27 2.74
C GLU A 54 -11.53 -20.23 3.71
N HIS A 55 -12.44 -20.71 4.56
CA HIS A 55 -12.98 -19.94 5.69
C HIS A 55 -13.07 -20.85 6.91
N LYS A 56 -12.21 -20.59 7.89
CA LYS A 56 -12.20 -21.25 9.21
C LYS A 56 -12.38 -20.21 10.31
N THR A 57 -12.47 -20.64 11.55
CA THR A 57 -12.69 -19.74 12.71
C THR A 57 -11.66 -18.59 12.78
N ASN A 58 -10.41 -18.85 12.45
CA ASN A 58 -9.30 -17.91 12.59
C ASN A 58 -8.52 -17.68 11.28
N THR A 59 -9.00 -18.21 10.18
CA THR A 59 -8.30 -18.14 8.87
C THR A 59 -9.31 -17.87 7.76
N LEU A 60 -8.96 -16.92 6.88
CA LEU A 60 -9.66 -16.65 5.64
C LEU A 60 -8.63 -16.63 4.51
N ILE A 61 -8.87 -17.40 3.46
CA ILE A 61 -8.06 -17.37 2.24
C ILE A 61 -8.96 -16.98 1.07
N LEU A 62 -8.54 -15.94 0.39
CA LEU A 62 -9.21 -15.41 -0.79
C LEU A 62 -8.31 -15.57 -2.02
N SER A 63 -8.91 -15.75 -3.20
CA SER A 63 -8.18 -15.78 -4.46
C SER A 63 -8.79 -14.85 -5.50
N LEU A 64 -7.94 -14.39 -6.41
CA LEU A 64 -8.32 -13.58 -7.56
C LEU A 64 -7.44 -13.93 -8.75
N GLU A 65 -8.07 -14.08 -9.93
CA GLU A 65 -7.38 -14.13 -11.20
C GLU A 65 -7.54 -12.77 -11.91
N SER A 66 -6.42 -12.12 -12.21
CA SER A 66 -6.33 -10.92 -13.03
C SER A 66 -5.73 -11.30 -14.37
N ARG A 67 -6.54 -11.28 -15.43
CA ARG A 67 -6.16 -11.74 -16.76
C ARG A 67 -5.11 -10.85 -17.40
N ASP A 68 -4.42 -11.39 -18.41
CA ASP A 68 -3.55 -10.58 -19.26
C ASP A 68 -4.29 -9.34 -19.78
N GLN A 69 -3.58 -8.19 -19.79
CA GLN A 69 -4.10 -6.86 -20.16
C GLN A 69 -5.16 -6.27 -19.19
N ASP A 70 -5.41 -6.88 -18.04
CA ASP A 70 -6.23 -6.25 -17.00
C ASP A 70 -5.54 -4.98 -16.51
N GLU A 71 -6.19 -3.81 -16.65
CA GLU A 71 -5.60 -2.46 -16.47
C GLU A 71 -4.30 -2.24 -17.27
N ASN A 72 -4.14 -2.99 -18.37
CA ASN A 72 -3.00 -3.04 -19.29
C ASN A 72 -1.73 -3.66 -18.69
N TYR A 73 -1.82 -4.38 -17.58
CA TYR A 73 -0.68 -5.16 -17.08
C TYR A 73 -0.45 -6.41 -17.92
N PRO A 74 0.81 -6.74 -18.25
CA PRO A 74 1.13 -7.97 -18.98
C PRO A 74 0.96 -9.20 -18.09
N GLY A 75 0.55 -10.30 -18.70
CA GLY A 75 0.42 -11.63 -18.11
C GLY A 75 -0.84 -11.82 -17.25
N THR A 76 -1.26 -13.06 -17.14
CA THR A 76 -2.32 -13.48 -16.22
C THR A 76 -1.72 -13.71 -14.84
N LEU A 77 -2.23 -12.99 -13.85
CA LEU A 77 -1.78 -13.09 -12.45
C LEU A 77 -2.83 -13.80 -11.61
N LYS A 78 -2.44 -14.90 -10.98
CA LYS A 78 -3.23 -15.58 -9.94
C LYS A 78 -2.70 -15.16 -8.57
N THR A 79 -3.58 -14.61 -7.75
CA THR A 79 -3.23 -14.07 -6.43
C THR A 79 -4.04 -14.75 -5.36
N THR A 80 -3.42 -15.09 -4.25
CA THR A 80 -4.10 -15.49 -3.02
C THR A 80 -3.70 -14.55 -1.88
N VAL A 81 -4.67 -14.24 -1.02
CA VAL A 81 -4.46 -13.47 0.19
C VAL A 81 -4.98 -14.28 1.36
N SER A 82 -4.16 -14.47 2.39
CA SER A 82 -4.53 -15.16 3.61
C SER A 82 -4.58 -14.18 4.78
N TYR A 83 -5.63 -14.26 5.57
CA TYR A 83 -5.78 -13.58 6.86
C TYR A 83 -5.81 -14.63 7.94
N THR A 84 -4.98 -14.46 8.96
CA THR A 84 -4.97 -15.36 10.12
C THR A 84 -4.90 -14.54 11.40
N ILE A 85 -5.76 -14.88 12.37
CA ILE A 85 -5.70 -14.33 13.72
C ILE A 85 -5.31 -15.47 14.66
N ASN A 86 -4.41 -15.20 15.60
CA ASN A 86 -4.00 -16.17 16.60
C ASN A 86 -4.37 -15.72 18.04
N ASP A 87 -4.16 -16.60 19.01
CA ASP A 87 -4.49 -16.34 20.42
C ASP A 87 -3.58 -15.28 21.08
N LEU A 88 -2.53 -14.83 20.39
CA LEU A 88 -1.67 -13.73 20.81
C LEU A 88 -2.18 -12.36 20.30
N ASN A 89 -3.38 -12.31 19.72
CA ASN A 89 -3.97 -11.12 19.08
C ASN A 89 -3.14 -10.59 17.89
N GLU A 90 -2.45 -11.45 17.19
CA GLU A 90 -1.74 -11.09 15.99
C GLU A 90 -2.62 -11.33 14.76
N LEU A 91 -2.80 -10.30 13.93
CA LEU A 91 -3.34 -10.42 12.59
C LEU A 91 -2.18 -10.56 11.59
N LYS A 92 -2.10 -11.71 10.93
CA LYS A 92 -1.16 -11.96 9.84
C LYS A 92 -1.89 -11.89 8.50
N VAL A 93 -1.38 -11.06 7.60
CA VAL A 93 -1.84 -10.99 6.21
C VAL A 93 -0.70 -11.49 5.31
N GLY A 94 -0.97 -12.56 4.57
CA GLY A 94 -0.01 -13.17 3.66
C GLY A 94 -0.46 -12.99 2.21
N PHE A 95 0.50 -12.72 1.31
CA PHE A 95 0.25 -12.61 -0.12
C PHE A 95 1.06 -13.67 -0.86
N HIS A 96 0.43 -14.32 -1.82
CA HIS A 96 1.10 -15.19 -2.77
C HIS A 96 0.56 -14.89 -4.17
N ALA A 97 1.47 -14.77 -5.14
CA ALA A 97 1.09 -14.50 -6.51
C ALA A 97 1.96 -15.28 -7.49
N TYR A 98 1.34 -15.72 -8.58
CA TYR A 98 2.00 -16.39 -9.69
C TYR A 98 1.52 -15.77 -11.00
N SER A 99 2.45 -15.52 -11.91
CA SER A 99 2.14 -15.01 -13.25
C SER A 99 2.70 -15.96 -14.32
N ASP A 100 1.98 -16.07 -15.43
CA ASP A 100 2.40 -16.83 -16.62
C ASP A 100 3.40 -16.05 -17.50
N MET A 101 3.60 -14.76 -17.23
CA MET A 101 4.55 -13.88 -17.91
C MET A 101 5.24 -12.94 -16.93
N ASP A 102 6.34 -12.33 -17.36
CA ASP A 102 6.95 -11.24 -16.61
C ASP A 102 5.96 -10.08 -16.44
N THR A 103 5.80 -9.64 -15.19
CA THR A 103 4.93 -8.52 -14.81
C THR A 103 5.46 -7.86 -13.55
N ILE A 104 4.93 -6.69 -13.20
CA ILE A 104 5.24 -6.04 -11.93
C ILE A 104 4.14 -6.33 -10.91
N ILE A 105 4.54 -6.59 -9.68
CA ILE A 105 3.63 -6.88 -8.56
C ILE A 105 4.06 -6.09 -7.32
N ASN A 106 3.12 -5.41 -6.70
CA ASN A 106 3.26 -4.83 -5.38
C ASN A 106 1.88 -4.82 -4.71
N LEU A 107 1.66 -5.76 -3.81
CA LEU A 107 0.35 -5.93 -3.16
C LEU A 107 0.36 -5.32 -1.77
N THR A 108 -0.74 -4.73 -1.36
CA THR A 108 -0.92 -4.24 0.01
C THR A 108 -2.35 -4.44 0.51
N GLN A 109 -2.46 -4.50 1.81
CA GLN A 109 -3.73 -4.48 2.53
C GLN A 109 -3.90 -3.07 3.13
N HIS A 110 -4.96 -2.36 2.71
CA HIS A 110 -5.13 -0.93 2.95
C HIS A 110 -6.04 -0.63 4.14
N SER A 111 -5.86 -1.33 5.25
CA SER A 111 -6.60 -1.02 6.47
C SER A 111 -6.12 0.26 7.13
N TYR A 112 -7.07 1.02 7.64
CA TYR A 112 -6.86 2.19 8.48
C TYR A 112 -7.14 1.76 9.92
N PHE A 113 -6.09 1.38 10.65
CA PHE A 113 -6.22 0.86 12.00
C PHE A 113 -6.55 1.95 13.01
N ASN A 114 -7.57 1.70 13.85
CA ASN A 114 -7.87 2.49 15.03
C ASN A 114 -7.99 1.54 16.24
N LEU A 115 -7.00 1.57 17.13
CA LEU A 115 -6.95 0.70 18.30
C LEU A 115 -7.93 1.13 19.43
N ASN A 116 -8.59 2.29 19.28
CA ASN A 116 -9.69 2.67 20.17
C ASN A 116 -10.99 1.89 19.85
N GLY A 117 -10.98 1.07 18.82
CA GLY A 117 -12.18 0.37 18.33
C GLY A 117 -13.18 1.34 17.69
N ASN A 118 -14.47 1.04 17.81
CA ASN A 118 -15.55 1.82 17.21
C ASN A 118 -16.10 2.90 18.18
N THR A 119 -15.21 3.70 18.78
CA THR A 119 -15.59 4.73 19.76
C THR A 119 -15.86 6.10 19.13
N GLY A 120 -15.55 6.27 17.84
CA GLY A 120 -15.58 7.58 17.16
C GLY A 120 -14.40 8.49 17.49
N GLU A 121 -13.45 8.03 18.31
CA GLU A 121 -12.23 8.77 18.64
C GLU A 121 -11.23 8.72 17.48
N ASP A 122 -10.43 9.76 17.36
CA ASP A 122 -9.33 9.82 16.39
C ASP A 122 -8.11 8.97 16.85
N ILE A 123 -7.09 8.87 15.99
CA ILE A 123 -5.86 8.12 16.26
C ILE A 123 -4.70 9.01 16.76
N LEU A 124 -4.92 10.29 17.03
CA LEU A 124 -3.85 11.24 17.35
C LEU A 124 -3.10 10.89 18.63
N ASN A 125 -3.76 10.18 19.54
CA ASN A 125 -3.15 9.68 20.78
C ASN A 125 -2.42 8.34 20.62
N HIS A 126 -2.58 7.65 19.49
CA HIS A 126 -1.82 6.43 19.20
C HIS A 126 -0.34 6.73 19.14
N LYS A 127 0.45 5.77 19.60
CA LYS A 127 1.91 5.83 19.51
C LYS A 127 2.37 4.92 18.39
N ILE A 128 3.21 5.47 17.54
CA ILE A 128 3.85 4.75 16.44
C ILE A 128 5.36 4.66 16.68
N LYS A 129 5.96 3.54 16.32
CA LYS A 129 7.41 3.34 16.23
C LYS A 129 7.73 2.69 14.91
N ILE A 130 8.72 3.22 14.19
CA ILE A 130 9.22 2.70 12.92
C ILE A 130 10.73 2.64 12.98
N ASP A 131 11.31 1.44 12.90
CA ASP A 131 12.75 1.23 12.95
C ASP A 131 13.37 1.48 11.56
N SER A 132 13.31 2.74 11.09
CA SER A 132 13.95 3.16 9.86
C SER A 132 14.71 4.47 10.07
N ASN A 133 15.92 4.54 9.53
CA ASN A 133 16.74 5.77 9.55
C ASN A 133 16.43 6.71 8.38
N GLN A 134 15.76 6.18 7.34
CA GLN A 134 15.49 6.92 6.12
C GLN A 134 14.07 6.66 5.63
N ILE A 135 13.57 7.59 4.84
CA ILE A 135 12.33 7.47 4.05
C ILE A 135 12.63 7.69 2.59
N THR A 136 11.80 7.14 1.71
CA THR A 136 11.81 7.49 0.29
C THR A 136 11.26 8.90 0.12
N GLU A 137 12.04 9.79 -0.51
CA GLU A 137 11.59 11.13 -0.87
C GLU A 137 10.51 11.06 -1.94
N ILE A 138 9.45 11.84 -1.76
CA ILE A 138 8.38 12.02 -2.76
C ILE A 138 8.37 13.47 -3.27
N ASP A 139 7.91 13.66 -4.49
CA ASP A 139 7.61 14.96 -5.07
C ASP A 139 6.17 15.43 -4.73
N HIS A 140 5.77 16.57 -5.27
CA HIS A 140 4.43 17.15 -5.06
C HIS A 140 3.29 16.34 -5.67
N GLN A 141 3.58 15.39 -6.55
CA GLN A 141 2.62 14.42 -7.12
C GLN A 141 2.62 13.10 -6.34
N LEU A 142 3.37 13.03 -5.23
CA LEU A 142 3.55 11.83 -4.40
C LEU A 142 4.27 10.70 -5.15
N ILE A 143 5.09 11.05 -6.13
CA ILE A 143 5.94 10.11 -6.86
C ILE A 143 7.29 10.01 -6.17
N PRO A 144 7.80 8.79 -5.92
CA PRO A 144 9.16 8.60 -5.42
C PRO A 144 10.21 9.22 -6.34
N THR A 145 11.10 10.05 -5.79
CA THR A 145 12.16 10.72 -6.56
C THR A 145 13.37 9.82 -6.82
N GLY A 146 13.41 8.65 -6.18
CA GLY A 146 14.58 7.76 -6.17
C GLY A 146 15.63 8.13 -5.11
N LYS A 147 15.39 9.17 -4.32
CA LYS A 147 16.28 9.57 -3.23
C LYS A 147 15.74 9.09 -1.88
N PHE A 148 16.65 9.00 -0.91
CA PHE A 148 16.33 8.73 0.49
C PHE A 148 16.63 9.95 1.34
N LEU A 149 15.76 10.24 2.30
CA LEU A 149 15.92 11.32 3.27
C LEU A 149 16.12 10.73 4.66
N ASP A 150 17.13 11.24 5.39
CA ASP A 150 17.33 10.87 6.80
C ASP A 150 16.17 11.41 7.64
N VAL A 151 15.62 10.54 8.49
CA VAL A 151 14.51 10.93 9.39
C VAL A 151 14.98 11.72 10.60
N LYS A 152 16.28 11.61 10.97
CA LYS A 152 16.83 12.23 12.16
C LYS A 152 16.59 13.73 12.21
N GLY A 153 15.96 14.21 13.28
CA GLY A 153 15.67 15.63 13.48
C GLY A 153 14.48 16.16 12.66
N THR A 154 13.73 15.29 12.01
CA THR A 154 12.52 15.63 11.25
C THR A 154 11.25 15.16 11.98
N PRO A 155 10.06 15.63 11.61
CA PRO A 155 8.80 15.11 12.13
C PRO A 155 8.54 13.62 11.79
N LEU A 156 9.30 13.07 10.86
CA LEU A 156 9.24 11.66 10.46
C LEU A 156 10.24 10.76 11.23
N ASP A 157 10.92 11.31 12.24
CA ASP A 157 11.76 10.51 13.15
C ASP A 157 10.89 9.73 14.14
N LEU A 158 10.39 8.60 13.68
CA LEU A 158 9.53 7.69 14.42
C LEU A 158 10.29 6.48 15.01
N ARG A 159 11.61 6.56 15.14
CA ARG A 159 12.44 5.48 15.71
C ARG A 159 12.19 5.22 17.19
N LYS A 160 11.49 6.12 17.86
CA LYS A 160 11.00 5.97 19.24
C LYS A 160 9.49 6.08 19.25
N PHE A 161 8.81 5.40 20.19
CA PHE A 161 7.38 5.55 20.36
C PHE A 161 6.96 7.01 20.45
N THR A 162 6.32 7.51 19.42
CA THR A 162 5.90 8.91 19.26
C THR A 162 4.39 8.97 19.04
N ARG A 163 3.69 9.90 19.73
CA ARG A 163 2.27 10.15 19.47
C ARG A 163 2.10 10.75 18.07
N ILE A 164 1.16 10.21 17.31
CA ILE A 164 0.86 10.65 15.94
C ILE A 164 0.53 12.16 15.94
N GLY A 165 -0.36 12.61 16.82
CA GLY A 165 -0.79 14.02 16.88
C GLY A 165 0.30 15.01 17.28
N LYS A 166 1.42 14.54 17.85
CA LYS A 166 2.51 15.44 18.25
C LYS A 166 3.24 16.06 17.06
N MET A 167 3.38 15.32 15.98
CA MET A 167 4.29 15.66 14.89
C MET A 167 3.58 15.86 13.54
N ILE A 168 2.37 15.33 13.37
CA ILE A 168 1.65 15.30 12.08
C ILE A 168 1.36 16.68 11.49
N ASN A 169 1.21 17.70 12.35
CA ASN A 169 0.90 19.07 11.95
C ASN A 169 2.14 19.95 11.79
N GLN A 170 3.35 19.40 11.87
CA GLN A 170 4.56 20.19 11.68
C GLN A 170 4.76 20.54 10.20
N ASN A 171 5.25 21.77 9.96
CA ASN A 171 5.56 22.22 8.62
C ASN A 171 6.81 21.52 8.08
N PHE A 172 6.60 20.40 7.42
CA PHE A 172 7.64 19.61 6.78
C PHE A 172 7.18 19.20 5.38
N GLN A 173 8.01 19.42 4.38
CA GLN A 173 7.63 19.29 2.97
C GLN A 173 6.96 17.96 2.65
N GLN A 174 7.51 16.84 3.11
CA GLN A 174 6.98 15.49 2.84
C GLN A 174 5.60 15.28 3.49
N ILE A 175 5.38 15.82 4.69
CA ILE A 175 4.06 15.80 5.35
C ILE A 175 3.08 16.71 4.60
N ASN A 176 3.54 17.87 4.15
CA ASN A 176 2.69 18.83 3.43
C ASN A 176 2.23 18.27 2.09
N PHE A 177 3.10 17.57 1.34
CA PHE A 177 2.73 16.90 0.09
C PHE A 177 1.68 15.82 0.32
N ALA A 178 1.90 14.95 1.30
CA ALA A 178 1.01 13.83 1.62
C ALA A 178 -0.22 14.23 2.45
N LYS A 179 -0.28 15.46 2.96
CA LYS A 179 -1.33 15.96 3.88
C LYS A 179 -1.43 15.16 5.17
N GLY A 180 -0.31 14.62 5.64
CA GLY A 180 -0.21 13.79 6.83
C GLY A 180 0.88 12.73 6.73
N TYR A 181 0.80 11.74 7.59
CA TYR A 181 1.64 10.55 7.48
C TYR A 181 1.03 9.60 6.43
N ASP A 182 1.60 9.59 5.24
CA ASP A 182 1.26 8.65 4.16
C ASP A 182 2.52 7.84 3.81
N LEU A 183 2.96 7.03 4.75
CA LEU A 183 4.15 6.19 4.63
C LEU A 183 3.74 4.74 4.46
N SER A 184 4.29 4.10 3.43
CA SER A 184 4.23 2.64 3.29
C SER A 184 5.46 2.02 3.93
N LEU A 185 5.24 0.98 4.74
CA LEU A 185 6.31 0.14 5.27
C LEU A 185 6.46 -1.07 4.36
N ILE A 186 7.64 -1.21 3.77
CA ILE A 186 8.00 -2.40 2.99
C ILE A 186 9.15 -3.08 3.72
N HIS A 187 8.99 -4.36 4.03
CA HIS A 187 10.11 -5.22 4.40
C HIS A 187 10.82 -5.62 3.09
N ILE A 188 12.03 -5.17 2.94
CA ILE A 188 12.94 -5.59 1.88
C ILE A 188 13.88 -6.64 2.46
#